data_f3698a52a33f84dfa5ac9487dc3f7de0
#
_entry.id   f3698a52a33f84dfa5ac9487dc3f7de0
#
_cell.length_a   1.000
_cell.length_b   1.000
_cell.length_c   1.000
_cell.angle_alpha   90.00
_cell.angle_beta   90.00
_cell.angle_gamma   90.00
#
_symmetry.space_group_name_H-M   'P 1'
#
loop_
_entity.id
_entity.type
_entity.pdbx_description
1 polymer ?
#
loop_
_entity_poly.entity_id
_entity_poly.type
_entity_poly.pdbx_seq_one_letter_code
_entity_poly.pdbx_strand_id
1 'polypeptide(L)'
;HTDLQFAAMISFPSSLCLADFPCGRGVAVTRAVQRGEVLLTVPLAQCWTATSARRRLEVPVAMTEKEAIIAELMVLKESEEKSSHVALLPSLESMNLPPFWKESDLAELEGSEVHTHSVRLQEELQEDFETLQRKLLGCEIKASFKTFQWAWSIYSSRVMSLTTDTGSIFAIVPGLDMFNHSPTVS
;
A
#
# COMPACT_ATOMS: atom_id res chain seq x y z
N HIS A 1 5.54 -16.11 21.30
CA HIS A 1 4.95 -14.76 21.36
C HIS A 1 6.06 -13.78 21.00
N THR A 2 6.22 -13.54 19.73
CA THR A 2 7.03 -12.43 19.24
C THR A 2 6.12 -11.20 19.28
N ASP A 3 6.38 -10.28 20.19
CA ASP A 3 5.75 -8.97 20.21
C ASP A 3 6.06 -8.30 18.86
N LEU A 4 5.10 -8.35 17.95
CA LEU A 4 5.10 -7.57 16.72
C LEU A 4 4.95 -6.10 17.15
N GLN A 5 6.06 -5.46 17.52
CA GLN A 5 6.12 -4.02 17.67
C GLN A 5 5.87 -3.40 16.30
N PHE A 6 4.59 -3.21 15.97
CA PHE A 6 4.18 -2.42 14.82
C PHE A 6 4.73 -1.01 14.98
N ALA A 7 5.40 -0.55 13.93
CA ALA A 7 6.08 0.73 13.88
C ALA A 7 5.26 1.84 14.54
N ALA A 8 5.94 2.58 15.41
CA ALA A 8 5.40 3.74 16.10
C ALA A 8 4.68 4.68 15.12
N MET A 9 3.59 5.29 15.58
CA MET A 9 2.88 6.35 14.88
C MET A 9 3.86 7.31 14.21
N ILE A 10 3.77 7.46 12.89
CA ILE A 10 4.39 8.61 12.25
C ILE A 10 3.62 9.83 12.74
N SER A 11 4.22 10.57 13.65
CA SER A 11 3.70 11.89 13.97
C SER A 11 4.18 12.84 12.88
N PHE A 12 3.25 13.44 12.15
CA PHE A 12 3.62 14.55 11.29
C PHE A 12 4.27 15.66 12.11
N PRO A 13 5.35 16.29 11.61
CA PRO A 13 5.86 17.52 12.19
C PRO A 13 4.74 18.54 12.29
N SER A 14 4.83 19.49 13.24
CA SER A 14 3.84 20.55 13.43
C SER A 14 3.61 21.42 12.18
N SER A 15 4.53 21.37 11.22
CA SER A 15 4.43 22.02 9.92
C SER A 15 3.52 21.33 8.92
N LEU A 16 3.06 20.10 9.21
CA LEU A 16 2.21 19.29 8.34
C LEU A 16 0.95 18.84 9.06
N CYS A 17 -0.15 18.71 8.32
CA CYS A 17 -1.39 18.11 8.79
C CYS A 17 -2.08 17.33 7.67
N LEU A 18 -2.93 16.36 8.05
CA LEU A 18 -3.85 15.75 7.11
C LEU A 18 -4.99 16.73 6.82
N ALA A 19 -5.38 16.85 5.56
CA ALA A 19 -6.46 17.71 5.10
C ALA A 19 -7.25 17.01 3.99
N ASP A 20 -8.53 17.39 3.87
CA ASP A 20 -9.36 16.94 2.77
C ASP A 20 -9.28 17.94 1.61
N PHE A 21 -9.06 17.39 0.41
CA PHE A 21 -8.99 18.12 -0.85
C PHE A 21 -10.10 17.61 -1.79
N PRO A 22 -10.43 18.34 -2.87
CA PRO A 22 -11.40 17.85 -3.86
C PRO A 22 -11.05 16.48 -4.47
N CYS A 23 -9.76 16.17 -4.53
CA CYS A 23 -9.23 14.88 -5.03
C CYS A 23 -9.06 13.80 -3.93
N GLY A 24 -9.55 14.05 -2.72
CA GLY A 24 -9.42 13.15 -1.57
C GLY A 24 -8.51 13.69 -0.47
N ARG A 25 -8.22 12.85 0.52
CA ARG A 25 -7.35 13.20 1.64
C ARG A 25 -5.90 13.29 1.21
N GLY A 26 -5.20 14.28 1.75
CA GLY A 26 -3.78 14.48 1.49
C GLY A 26 -3.08 15.18 2.64
N VAL A 27 -1.89 15.68 2.40
CA VAL A 27 -1.09 16.43 3.37
C VAL A 27 -1.08 17.90 3.01
N ALA A 28 -1.35 18.75 3.99
CA ALA A 28 -1.25 20.19 3.88
C ALA A 28 -0.15 20.72 4.79
N VAL A 29 0.46 21.84 4.39
CA VAL A 29 1.35 22.62 5.27
C VAL A 29 0.53 23.54 6.16
N THR A 30 0.91 23.66 7.42
CA THR A 30 0.25 24.53 8.41
C THR A 30 0.82 25.95 8.45
N ARG A 31 1.94 26.18 7.75
CA ARG A 31 2.65 27.45 7.64
C ARG A 31 3.31 27.60 6.27
N ALA A 32 3.78 28.78 5.96
CA ALA A 32 4.64 28.99 4.81
C ALA A 32 5.93 28.17 4.93
N VAL A 33 6.35 27.56 3.84
CA VAL A 33 7.57 26.75 3.74
C VAL A 33 8.47 27.31 2.64
N GLN A 34 9.77 27.11 2.79
CA GLN A 34 10.75 27.59 1.82
C GLN A 34 11.19 26.48 0.87
N ARG A 35 11.64 26.85 -0.32
CA ARG A 35 12.23 25.88 -1.25
C ARG A 35 13.46 25.24 -0.63
N GLY A 36 13.51 23.90 -0.66
CA GLY A 36 14.60 23.13 -0.06
C GLY A 36 14.44 22.82 1.44
N GLU A 37 13.37 23.30 2.06
CA GLU A 37 13.08 22.94 3.45
C GLU A 37 12.66 21.46 3.54
N VAL A 38 13.25 20.71 4.49
CA VAL A 38 12.87 19.33 4.76
C VAL A 38 11.60 19.33 5.61
N LEU A 39 10.51 18.83 5.04
CA LEU A 39 9.20 18.80 5.69
C LEU A 39 8.93 17.50 6.44
N LEU A 40 9.44 16.39 5.94
CA LEU A 40 9.24 15.07 6.53
C LEU A 40 10.51 14.24 6.36
N THR A 41 10.90 13.52 7.40
CA THR A 41 11.96 12.52 7.36
C THR A 41 11.39 11.21 7.91
N VAL A 42 11.45 10.15 7.10
CA VAL A 42 10.98 8.82 7.48
C VAL A 42 12.18 7.87 7.52
N PRO A 43 12.54 7.34 8.70
CA PRO A 43 13.59 6.34 8.78
C PRO A 43 13.28 5.11 7.93
N LEU A 44 14.25 4.56 7.21
CA LEU A 44 14.07 3.37 6.37
C LEU A 44 13.50 2.17 7.18
N ALA A 45 13.83 2.07 8.45
CA ALA A 45 13.31 1.04 9.34
C ALA A 45 11.80 1.12 9.56
N GLN A 46 11.17 2.27 9.30
CA GLN A 46 9.71 2.49 9.38
C GLN A 46 9.01 2.29 8.04
N CYS A 47 9.77 2.15 6.95
CA CYS A 47 9.21 1.89 5.63
C CYS A 47 8.81 0.41 5.50
N TRP A 48 7.76 0.15 4.75
CA TRP A 48 7.34 -1.21 4.41
C TRP A 48 8.08 -1.64 3.15
N THR A 49 9.08 -2.48 3.34
CA THR A 49 9.96 -3.02 2.30
C THR A 49 9.91 -4.54 2.31
N ALA A 50 10.33 -5.17 1.22
CA ALA A 50 10.44 -6.62 1.18
C ALA A 50 11.35 -7.18 2.30
N THR A 51 12.43 -6.48 2.61
CA THR A 51 13.35 -6.89 3.69
C THR A 51 12.68 -6.81 5.06
N SER A 52 11.92 -5.72 5.33
CA SER A 52 11.19 -5.58 6.59
C SER A 52 10.07 -6.61 6.71
N ALA A 53 9.33 -6.87 5.61
CA ALA A 53 8.28 -7.87 5.54
C ALA A 53 8.80 -9.29 5.83
N ARG A 54 9.87 -9.69 5.13
CA ARG A 54 10.50 -11.02 5.31
C ARG A 54 10.93 -11.24 6.75
N ARG A 55 11.54 -10.23 7.38
CA ARG A 55 11.99 -10.34 8.77
C ARG A 55 10.83 -10.43 9.77
N ARG A 56 9.74 -9.66 9.55
CA ARG A 56 8.58 -9.63 10.47
C ARG A 56 7.70 -10.86 10.35
N LEU A 57 7.53 -11.37 9.15
CA LEU A 57 6.58 -12.44 8.86
C LEU A 57 7.26 -13.82 8.72
N GLU A 58 8.59 -13.87 8.76
CA GLU A 58 9.38 -15.09 8.52
C GLU A 58 9.02 -15.80 7.20
N VAL A 59 8.59 -15.01 6.20
CA VAL A 59 8.17 -15.56 4.90
C VAL A 59 9.35 -16.01 4.05
N PRO A 60 9.13 -16.98 3.12
CA PRO A 60 10.19 -17.53 2.28
C PRO A 60 10.94 -16.48 1.47
N VAL A 61 12.25 -16.63 1.36
CA VAL A 61 13.13 -15.76 0.55
C VAL A 61 12.77 -15.80 -0.94
N ALA A 62 12.17 -16.90 -1.40
CA ALA A 62 11.71 -17.06 -2.79
C ALA A 62 10.54 -16.15 -3.22
N MET A 63 9.93 -15.44 -2.27
CA MET A 63 8.91 -14.45 -2.61
C MET A 63 9.55 -13.23 -3.26
N THR A 64 8.89 -12.68 -4.28
CA THR A 64 9.27 -11.39 -4.87
C THR A 64 9.12 -10.25 -3.87
N GLU A 65 9.68 -9.07 -4.17
CA GLU A 65 9.51 -7.88 -3.32
C GLU A 65 8.04 -7.48 -3.21
N LYS A 66 7.30 -7.50 -4.33
CA LYS A 66 5.86 -7.24 -4.39
C LYS A 66 5.09 -8.19 -3.46
N GLU A 67 5.32 -9.49 -3.60
CA GLU A 67 4.63 -10.51 -2.81
C GLU A 67 4.89 -10.36 -1.30
N ALA A 68 6.13 -10.07 -0.92
CA ALA A 68 6.49 -9.88 0.49
C ALA A 68 5.78 -8.67 1.10
N ILE A 69 5.76 -7.53 0.40
CA ILE A 69 5.07 -6.31 0.87
C ILE A 69 3.56 -6.52 0.90
N ILE A 70 2.98 -7.18 -0.10
CA ILE A 70 1.54 -7.51 -0.12
C ILE A 70 1.18 -8.43 1.05
N ALA A 71 1.98 -9.46 1.32
CA ALA A 71 1.76 -10.36 2.46
C ALA A 71 1.77 -9.58 3.79
N GLU A 72 2.70 -8.64 3.96
CA GLU A 72 2.73 -7.77 5.14
C GLU A 72 1.47 -6.90 5.26
N LEU A 73 1.04 -6.28 4.17
CA LEU A 73 -0.20 -5.49 4.14
C LEU A 73 -1.43 -6.33 4.51
N MET A 74 -1.48 -7.59 4.04
CA MET A 74 -2.57 -8.51 4.38
C MET A 74 -2.61 -8.79 5.89
N VAL A 75 -1.46 -9.09 6.50
CA VAL A 75 -1.37 -9.31 7.96
C VAL A 75 -1.75 -8.05 8.74
N LEU A 76 -1.25 -6.89 8.33
CA LEU A 76 -1.58 -5.61 8.95
C LEU A 76 -3.07 -5.28 8.87
N LYS A 77 -3.73 -5.66 7.78
CA LYS A 77 -5.17 -5.43 7.57
C LYS A 77 -6.03 -6.29 8.49
N GLU A 78 -5.63 -7.56 8.70
CA GLU A 78 -6.36 -8.53 9.53
C GLU A 78 -6.00 -8.41 11.03
N SER A 79 -4.93 -7.69 11.37
CA SER A 79 -4.55 -7.49 12.77
C SER A 79 -5.62 -6.72 13.54
N GLU A 80 -5.92 -7.16 14.75
CA GLU A 80 -6.80 -6.45 15.69
C GLU A 80 -6.19 -5.12 16.12
N GLU A 81 -4.88 -5.09 16.32
CA GLU A 81 -4.09 -3.88 16.57
C GLU A 81 -3.64 -3.24 15.25
N LYS A 82 -4.55 -2.50 14.61
CA LYS A 82 -4.20 -1.76 13.41
C LYS A 82 -3.19 -0.67 13.75
N SER A 83 -2.07 -0.65 13.04
CA SER A 83 -1.19 0.51 13.09
C SER A 83 -1.98 1.76 12.70
N SER A 84 -1.69 2.89 13.32
CA SER A 84 -2.36 4.17 13.03
C SER A 84 -2.31 4.52 11.54
N HIS A 85 -1.23 4.13 10.83
CA HIS A 85 -1.10 4.37 9.40
C HIS A 85 -2.06 3.49 8.58
N VAL A 86 -2.18 2.20 8.90
CA VAL A 86 -3.14 1.29 8.22
C VAL A 86 -4.58 1.78 8.38
N ALA A 87 -4.91 2.37 9.53
CA ALA A 87 -6.23 2.96 9.77
C ALA A 87 -6.52 4.19 8.87
N LEU A 88 -5.48 4.86 8.37
CA LEU A 88 -5.60 5.98 7.44
C LEU A 88 -5.68 5.56 5.97
N LEU A 89 -5.32 4.31 5.63
CA LEU A 89 -5.39 3.83 4.25
C LEU A 89 -6.84 3.70 3.79
N PRO A 90 -7.12 3.97 2.51
CA PRO A 90 -8.47 3.86 1.97
C PRO A 90 -8.99 2.42 2.04
N SER A 91 -10.30 2.24 2.12
CA SER A 91 -10.93 0.93 1.93
C SER A 91 -10.93 0.55 0.44
N LEU A 92 -11.09 -0.75 0.14
CA LEU A 92 -11.16 -1.21 -1.25
C LEU A 92 -12.32 -0.53 -2.00
N GLU A 93 -13.45 -0.37 -1.35
CA GLU A 93 -14.63 0.26 -1.90
C GLU A 93 -14.41 1.77 -2.19
N SER A 94 -13.68 2.45 -1.32
CA SER A 94 -13.40 3.89 -1.49
C SER A 94 -12.40 4.20 -2.59
N MET A 95 -11.58 3.20 -3.00
CA MET A 95 -10.64 3.36 -4.12
C MET A 95 -11.33 3.34 -5.48
N ASN A 96 -12.57 2.83 -5.55
CA ASN A 96 -13.42 2.84 -6.74
C ASN A 96 -12.72 2.36 -8.03
N LEU A 97 -12.00 1.25 -7.94
CA LEU A 97 -11.24 0.70 -9.05
C LEU A 97 -12.12 -0.23 -9.90
N PRO A 98 -12.18 -0.07 -11.24
CA PRO A 98 -13.03 -0.87 -12.12
C PRO A 98 -12.92 -2.39 -11.94
N PRO A 99 -11.74 -2.98 -11.72
CA PRO A 99 -11.63 -4.44 -11.50
C PRO A 99 -12.38 -4.96 -10.27
N PHE A 100 -12.81 -4.06 -9.36
CA PHE A 100 -13.53 -4.43 -8.13
C PHE A 100 -14.96 -3.93 -8.11
N TRP A 101 -15.45 -3.40 -9.23
CA TRP A 101 -16.85 -3.01 -9.40
C TRP A 101 -17.76 -4.23 -9.43
N LYS A 102 -19.04 -3.99 -9.21
CA LYS A 102 -20.06 -5.02 -9.44
C LYS A 102 -20.12 -5.34 -10.93
N GLU A 103 -20.50 -6.57 -11.25
CA GLU A 103 -20.63 -7.01 -12.63
C GLU A 103 -21.57 -6.12 -13.45
N SER A 104 -22.68 -5.64 -12.85
CA SER A 104 -23.61 -4.71 -13.51
C SER A 104 -22.95 -3.40 -13.92
N ASP A 105 -22.09 -2.84 -13.05
CA ASP A 105 -21.46 -1.55 -13.30
C ASP A 105 -20.29 -1.71 -14.29
N LEU A 106 -19.59 -2.84 -14.22
CA LEU A 106 -18.53 -3.18 -15.17
C LEU A 106 -19.09 -3.44 -16.59
N ALA A 107 -20.27 -4.03 -16.68
CA ALA A 107 -20.95 -4.28 -17.96
C ALA A 107 -21.28 -2.98 -18.73
N GLU A 108 -21.48 -1.85 -18.03
CA GLU A 108 -21.68 -0.55 -18.69
C GLU A 108 -20.44 -0.08 -19.48
N LEU A 109 -19.28 -0.66 -19.18
CA LEU A 109 -18.02 -0.38 -19.89
C LEU A 109 -17.76 -1.37 -21.05
N GLU A 110 -18.71 -2.28 -21.36
CA GLU A 110 -18.53 -3.30 -22.39
C GLU A 110 -18.09 -2.68 -23.73
N GLY A 111 -17.12 -3.33 -24.39
CA GLY A 111 -16.52 -2.82 -25.62
C GLY A 111 -15.40 -1.78 -25.44
N SER A 112 -15.14 -1.31 -24.22
CA SER A 112 -14.00 -0.42 -23.93
C SER A 112 -12.74 -1.20 -23.55
N GLU A 113 -11.58 -0.55 -23.73
CA GLU A 113 -10.29 -1.09 -23.24
C GLU A 113 -10.27 -1.24 -21.72
N VAL A 114 -10.98 -0.35 -21.00
CA VAL A 114 -11.09 -0.41 -19.53
C VAL A 114 -11.78 -1.68 -19.09
N HIS A 115 -12.88 -2.07 -19.77
CA HIS A 115 -13.58 -3.32 -19.49
C HIS A 115 -12.66 -4.53 -19.70
N THR A 116 -12.05 -4.63 -20.90
CA THR A 116 -11.15 -5.73 -21.23
C THR A 116 -9.98 -5.85 -20.25
N HIS A 117 -9.36 -4.72 -19.90
CA HIS A 117 -8.28 -4.69 -18.91
C HIS A 117 -8.75 -5.11 -17.51
N SER A 118 -9.94 -4.66 -17.10
CA SER A 118 -10.50 -4.98 -15.77
C SER A 118 -10.79 -6.45 -15.61
N VAL A 119 -11.41 -7.07 -16.62
CA VAL A 119 -11.71 -8.53 -16.61
C VAL A 119 -10.41 -9.33 -16.54
N ARG A 120 -9.45 -9.01 -17.40
CA ARG A 120 -8.15 -9.66 -17.39
C ARG A 120 -7.43 -9.51 -16.04
N LEU A 121 -7.45 -8.31 -15.45
CA LEU A 121 -6.82 -8.06 -14.15
C LEU A 121 -7.50 -8.85 -13.02
N GLN A 122 -8.82 -9.06 -13.08
CA GLN A 122 -9.53 -9.94 -12.13
C GLN A 122 -8.98 -11.37 -12.16
N GLU A 123 -8.78 -11.92 -13.36
CA GLU A 123 -8.23 -13.27 -13.56
C GLU A 123 -6.77 -13.34 -13.05
N GLU A 124 -5.93 -12.38 -13.45
CA GLU A 124 -4.53 -12.29 -13.01
C GLU A 124 -4.42 -12.19 -11.47
N LEU A 125 -5.29 -11.42 -10.84
CA LEU A 125 -5.30 -11.27 -9.38
C LEU A 125 -5.71 -12.56 -8.66
N GLN A 126 -6.62 -13.33 -9.23
CA GLN A 126 -6.99 -14.63 -8.68
C GLN A 126 -5.80 -15.60 -8.73
N GLU A 127 -5.11 -15.67 -9.86
CA GLU A 127 -3.91 -16.51 -10.03
C GLU A 127 -2.76 -16.07 -9.12
N ASP A 128 -2.52 -14.76 -9.01
CA ASP A 128 -1.52 -14.18 -8.11
C ASP A 128 -1.81 -14.56 -6.65
N PHE A 129 -3.07 -14.47 -6.23
CA PHE A 129 -3.49 -14.83 -4.88
C PHE A 129 -3.27 -16.31 -4.58
N GLU A 130 -3.67 -17.21 -5.46
CA GLU A 130 -3.46 -18.65 -5.31
C GLU A 130 -1.96 -19.00 -5.26
N THR A 131 -1.16 -18.31 -6.07
CA THR A 131 0.29 -18.48 -6.07
C THR A 131 0.89 -17.99 -4.75
N LEU A 132 0.45 -16.83 -4.26
CA LEU A 132 0.89 -16.30 -2.98
C LEU A 132 0.50 -17.21 -1.82
N GLN A 133 -0.75 -17.71 -1.81
CA GLN A 133 -1.20 -18.67 -0.78
C GLN A 133 -0.33 -19.94 -0.75
N ARG A 134 0.04 -20.48 -1.92
CA ARG A 134 0.94 -21.64 -2.00
C ARG A 134 2.32 -21.34 -1.40
N LYS A 135 2.86 -20.15 -1.64
CA LYS A 135 4.15 -19.71 -1.06
C LYS A 135 4.08 -19.48 0.44
N LEU A 136 2.91 -19.13 0.95
CA LEU A 136 2.65 -18.88 2.37
C LEU A 136 2.26 -20.17 3.14
N LEU A 137 2.23 -21.32 2.49
CA LEU A 137 1.99 -22.60 3.17
C LEU A 137 3.06 -22.84 4.25
N GLY A 138 2.60 -23.04 5.49
CA GLY A 138 3.47 -23.17 6.66
C GLY A 138 3.72 -21.86 7.42
N CYS A 139 3.36 -20.71 6.84
CA CYS A 139 3.28 -19.45 7.57
C CYS A 139 1.89 -19.31 8.20
N GLU A 140 1.80 -18.76 9.40
CA GLU A 140 0.49 -18.54 10.07
C GLU A 140 -0.29 -17.34 9.49
N ILE A 141 -0.16 -17.12 8.19
CA ILE A 141 -0.81 -16.01 7.49
C ILE A 141 -2.08 -16.51 6.81
N LYS A 142 -3.21 -16.10 7.36
CA LYS A 142 -4.53 -16.37 6.80
C LYS A 142 -5.19 -15.07 6.39
N ALA A 143 -5.46 -14.92 5.11
CA ALA A 143 -6.17 -13.75 4.61
C ALA A 143 -7.13 -14.15 3.49
N SER A 144 -8.20 -13.37 3.35
CA SER A 144 -9.19 -13.57 2.30
C SER A 144 -8.70 -13.01 0.96
N PHE A 145 -9.31 -13.45 -0.14
CA PHE A 145 -9.07 -12.83 -1.45
C PHE A 145 -9.37 -11.33 -1.44
N LYS A 146 -10.42 -10.91 -0.72
CA LYS A 146 -10.76 -9.49 -0.55
C LYS A 146 -9.64 -8.71 0.14
N THR A 147 -9.00 -9.29 1.15
CA THR A 147 -7.84 -8.68 1.82
C THR A 147 -6.64 -8.58 0.89
N PHE A 148 -6.42 -9.60 0.06
CA PHE A 148 -5.39 -9.56 -0.97
C PHE A 148 -5.66 -8.45 -2.01
N GLN A 149 -6.89 -8.34 -2.52
CA GLN A 149 -7.29 -7.27 -3.45
C GLN A 149 -7.01 -5.89 -2.86
N TRP A 150 -7.34 -5.68 -1.58
CA TRP A 150 -7.03 -4.44 -0.89
C TRP A 150 -5.51 -4.20 -0.80
N ALA A 151 -4.76 -5.19 -0.36
CA ALA A 151 -3.30 -5.08 -0.21
C ALA A 151 -2.61 -4.81 -1.55
N TRP A 152 -3.04 -5.49 -2.62
CA TRP A 152 -2.57 -5.26 -3.98
C TRP A 152 -2.87 -3.81 -4.43
N SER A 153 -4.06 -3.30 -4.16
CA SER A 153 -4.47 -1.95 -4.52
C SER A 153 -3.65 -0.89 -3.78
N ILE A 154 -3.40 -1.11 -2.48
CA ILE A 154 -2.53 -0.24 -1.69
C ILE A 154 -1.10 -0.27 -2.24
N TYR A 155 -0.55 -1.45 -2.49
CA TYR A 155 0.77 -1.59 -3.09
C TYR A 155 0.86 -0.84 -4.42
N SER A 156 -0.05 -1.12 -5.35
CA SER A 156 -0.02 -0.56 -6.71
C SER A 156 -0.17 0.96 -6.75
N SER A 157 -0.89 1.54 -5.79
CA SER A 157 -1.13 2.98 -5.74
C SER A 157 -0.12 3.78 -4.91
N ARG A 158 0.65 3.13 -4.02
CA ARG A 158 1.48 3.82 -3.01
C ARG A 158 2.93 3.37 -2.95
N VAL A 159 3.29 2.29 -3.66
CA VAL A 159 4.69 1.86 -3.72
C VAL A 159 5.53 2.88 -4.49
N MET A 160 6.71 3.14 -3.99
CA MET A 160 7.68 4.00 -4.64
C MET A 160 9.05 3.32 -4.67
N SER A 161 9.88 3.69 -5.66
CA SER A 161 11.27 3.25 -5.74
C SER A 161 12.14 4.19 -4.94
N LEU A 162 12.90 3.64 -4.01
CA LEU A 162 13.89 4.36 -3.20
C LEU A 162 15.28 3.96 -3.64
N THR A 163 16.14 4.95 -3.87
CA THR A 163 17.58 4.71 -4.12
C THR A 163 18.30 4.59 -2.79
N THR A 164 19.06 3.52 -2.62
CA THR A 164 19.91 3.25 -1.45
C THR A 164 21.34 3.04 -1.89
N ASP A 165 22.28 2.97 -0.95
CA ASP A 165 23.69 2.72 -1.25
C ASP A 165 23.92 1.35 -1.93
N THR A 166 22.98 0.41 -1.77
CA THR A 166 23.04 -0.94 -2.33
C THR A 166 22.19 -1.13 -3.59
N GLY A 167 21.54 -0.08 -4.08
CA GLY A 167 20.66 -0.13 -5.25
C GLY A 167 19.26 0.41 -4.99
N SER A 168 18.35 0.18 -5.92
CA SER A 168 16.95 0.59 -5.77
C SER A 168 16.12 -0.51 -5.08
N ILE A 169 15.23 -0.11 -4.19
CA ILE A 169 14.27 -0.98 -3.51
C ILE A 169 12.86 -0.42 -3.67
N PHE A 170 11.86 -1.29 -3.65
CA PHE A 170 10.47 -0.87 -3.55
C PHE A 170 10.05 -0.73 -2.07
N ALA A 171 9.33 0.35 -1.77
CA ALA A 171 8.84 0.63 -0.43
C ALA A 171 7.51 1.37 -0.45
N ILE A 172 6.69 1.15 0.55
CA ILE A 172 5.65 2.10 0.96
C ILE A 172 6.24 2.89 2.11
N VAL A 173 6.24 4.21 1.97
CA VAL A 173 6.80 5.13 2.95
C VAL A 173 5.66 5.82 3.69
N PRO A 174 5.34 5.35 4.90
CA PRO A 174 4.22 5.87 5.65
C PRO A 174 4.34 7.39 5.86
N GLY A 175 3.22 8.10 5.64
CA GLY A 175 3.18 9.56 5.69
C GLY A 175 3.56 10.23 4.37
N LEU A 176 4.61 9.77 3.68
CA LEU A 176 4.96 10.28 2.35
C LEU A 176 3.92 9.83 1.29
N ASP A 177 3.39 8.62 1.44
CA ASP A 177 2.34 8.05 0.59
C ASP A 177 0.98 8.78 0.68
N MET A 178 0.86 9.72 1.63
CA MET A 178 -0.31 10.58 1.80
C MET A 178 -0.22 11.90 1.01
N PHE A 179 0.94 12.22 0.42
CA PHE A 179 1.08 13.43 -0.39
C PHE A 179 0.40 13.25 -1.74
N ASN A 180 -0.44 14.20 -2.09
CA ASN A 180 -1.10 14.23 -3.39
C ASN A 180 -0.10 14.62 -4.49
N HIS A 181 -0.21 13.96 -5.63
CA HIS A 181 0.54 14.33 -6.82
C HIS A 181 -0.03 15.61 -7.44
N SER A 182 0.84 16.53 -7.85
CA SER A 182 0.45 17.70 -8.65
C SER A 182 1.32 17.77 -9.91
N PRO A 183 0.73 17.68 -11.10
CA PRO A 183 1.48 17.78 -12.36
C PRO A 183 1.94 19.21 -12.67
N THR A 184 1.46 20.20 -11.91
CA THR A 184 1.70 21.63 -12.19
C THR A 184 2.81 22.25 -11.35
N VAL A 185 3.45 21.49 -10.47
CA VAL A 185 4.56 21.96 -9.64
C VAL A 185 5.87 21.54 -10.31
N SER A 186 6.57 22.50 -10.89
CA SER A 186 7.96 22.37 -11.41
C SER A 186 8.97 22.90 -10.40
#